data_9efc0a50daa317403eec17cb439a9884
#
_entry.id   9efc0a50daa317403eec17cb439a9884
#
_cell.length_a   1.000
_cell.length_b   1.000
_cell.length_c   1.000
_cell.angle_alpha   90.00
_cell.angle_beta   90.00
_cell.angle_gamma   90.00
#
_symmetry.space_group_name_H-M   'P 1'
#
loop_
_entity.id
_entity.type
_entity.pdbx_description
1 polymer ?
#
loop_
_entity_poly.entity_id
_entity_poly.type
_entity_poly.pdbx_seq_one_letter_code
_entity_poly.pdbx_strand_id
1 'polypeptide(L)'
;MVAGDSEYHKENDLITYCNGQKFKTILADPPWQFQNRTGKMAPEHKRLSRYPTMKLEEIMALPVSEVASEQCHLYLWIPNALLQEGLKVMEAWGFRYKTNIVWEKVRKDGEPDGRGVGFYFRNVTELLLFGVRGEKIRTLAPARSQVNLIRSQKREHSRKPDEIFDLIERCSSGPYLELFARGNRKNWLLWGNQANENYIPSWSTYKNAYSSDSSEVIV
;
A
#
# COMPACT_ATOMS: atom_id res chain seq x y z
N MET A 1 -29.28 -2.29 -22.08
CA MET A 1 -28.03 -1.89 -22.72
C MET A 1 -27.00 -1.75 -21.63
N VAL A 2 -26.24 -2.76 -21.47
CA VAL A 2 -24.85 -3.00 -21.07
C VAL A 2 -24.36 -2.20 -19.87
N ALA A 3 -24.80 -2.62 -18.67
CA ALA A 3 -24.18 -2.26 -17.38
C ALA A 3 -23.28 -3.39 -16.84
N GLY A 4 -22.92 -4.37 -17.68
CA GLY A 4 -22.21 -5.59 -17.27
C GLY A 4 -20.70 -5.59 -17.48
N ASP A 5 -20.14 -4.65 -18.27
CA ASP A 5 -18.73 -4.76 -18.69
C ASP A 5 -17.71 -4.13 -17.72
N SER A 6 -18.13 -3.28 -16.77
CA SER A 6 -17.18 -2.57 -15.93
C SER A 6 -16.71 -3.37 -14.69
N GLU A 7 -17.47 -4.34 -14.22
CA GLU A 7 -17.12 -5.17 -13.06
C GLU A 7 -16.17 -6.31 -13.42
N TYR A 8 -16.36 -6.91 -14.59
CA TYR A 8 -15.54 -8.04 -15.06
C TYR A 8 -14.09 -7.66 -15.39
N HIS A 9 -13.83 -6.41 -15.77
CA HIS A 9 -12.48 -5.94 -16.08
C HIS A 9 -11.63 -5.60 -14.88
N LYS A 10 -12.21 -5.29 -13.72
CA LYS A 10 -11.51 -4.87 -12.52
C LYS A 10 -10.75 -6.01 -11.84
N GLU A 11 -11.38 -7.16 -11.72
CA GLU A 11 -10.79 -8.34 -11.07
C GLU A 11 -9.68 -8.97 -11.91
N ASN A 12 -9.82 -8.92 -13.23
CA ASN A 12 -8.87 -9.54 -14.15
C ASN A 12 -7.58 -8.71 -14.37
N ASP A 13 -7.57 -7.41 -14.07
CA ASP A 13 -6.42 -6.57 -14.38
C ASP A 13 -5.16 -7.01 -13.63
N LEU A 14 -5.22 -7.18 -12.31
CA LEU A 14 -4.09 -7.65 -11.51
C LEU A 14 -3.64 -9.06 -11.92
N ILE A 15 -4.60 -9.97 -12.12
CA ILE A 15 -4.32 -11.37 -12.54
C ILE A 15 -3.63 -11.37 -13.89
N THR A 16 -4.18 -10.63 -14.85
CA THR A 16 -3.63 -10.52 -16.21
C THR A 16 -2.24 -9.91 -16.20
N TYR A 17 -2.04 -8.85 -15.42
CA TYR A 17 -0.75 -8.19 -15.27
C TYR A 17 0.31 -9.13 -14.69
N CYS A 18 -0.03 -9.93 -13.69
CA CYS A 18 0.87 -10.90 -13.10
C CYS A 18 1.15 -12.11 -14.01
N ASN A 19 0.39 -12.29 -15.08
CA ASN A 19 0.61 -13.32 -16.11
C ASN A 19 0.90 -14.72 -15.56
N GLY A 20 0.09 -15.16 -14.60
CA GLY A 20 0.21 -16.47 -13.95
C GLY A 20 1.34 -16.58 -12.91
N GLN A 21 2.14 -15.55 -12.73
CA GLN A 21 3.19 -15.55 -11.69
C GLN A 21 2.56 -15.47 -10.30
N LYS A 22 3.12 -16.23 -9.35
CA LYS A 22 2.74 -16.21 -7.93
C LYS A 22 3.87 -15.62 -7.10
N PHE A 23 3.51 -14.85 -6.08
CA PHE A 23 4.47 -14.10 -5.26
C PHE A 23 4.53 -14.64 -3.84
N LYS A 24 5.76 -14.75 -3.31
CA LYS A 24 6.00 -15.15 -1.92
C LYS A 24 6.03 -13.97 -0.96
N THR A 25 6.16 -12.76 -1.49
CA THR A 25 6.15 -11.52 -0.71
C THR A 25 5.39 -10.44 -1.48
N ILE A 26 4.42 -9.84 -0.81
CA ILE A 26 3.60 -8.76 -1.34
C ILE A 26 3.70 -7.56 -0.40
N LEU A 27 4.00 -6.39 -0.97
CA LEU A 27 3.92 -5.08 -0.32
C LEU A 27 2.76 -4.30 -0.93
N ALA A 28 1.96 -3.65 -0.11
CA ALA A 28 0.84 -2.83 -0.58
C ALA A 28 0.73 -1.51 0.18
N ASP A 29 0.46 -0.43 -0.56
CA ASP A 29 0.14 0.91 -0.03
C ASP A 29 -1.16 1.42 -0.66
N PRO A 30 -2.33 0.86 -0.29
CA PRO A 30 -3.59 1.25 -0.90
C PRO A 30 -3.88 2.74 -0.74
N PRO A 31 -4.53 3.36 -1.72
CA PRO A 31 -4.97 4.76 -1.64
C PRO A 31 -6.22 4.88 -0.74
N TRP A 32 -6.01 4.75 0.55
CA TRP A 32 -7.06 4.70 1.57
C TRP A 32 -7.99 5.91 1.53
N GLN A 33 -9.29 5.66 1.57
CA GLN A 33 -10.30 6.70 1.74
C GLN A 33 -10.63 6.87 3.22
N PHE A 34 -10.47 8.09 3.74
CA PHE A 34 -10.90 8.43 5.07
C PHE A 34 -12.39 8.84 5.04
N GLN A 35 -13.24 8.08 5.72
CA GLN A 35 -14.63 8.47 5.93
C GLN A 35 -14.74 9.36 7.15
N ASN A 36 -15.18 10.60 6.94
CA ASN A 36 -15.42 11.53 8.05
C ASN A 36 -16.90 11.53 8.41
N ARG A 37 -17.23 11.07 9.62
CA ARG A 37 -18.61 11.03 10.14
C ARG A 37 -19.23 12.41 10.33
N THR A 38 -18.47 13.48 10.39
CA THR A 38 -18.92 14.81 10.79
C THR A 38 -19.10 15.80 9.64
N GLY A 39 -18.87 15.41 8.39
CA GLY A 39 -18.98 16.29 7.22
C GLY A 39 -18.01 17.49 7.20
N LYS A 40 -17.25 17.73 8.25
CA LYS A 40 -16.20 18.74 8.29
C LYS A 40 -14.91 18.13 7.72
N MET A 41 -14.44 18.67 6.60
CA MET A 41 -13.16 18.25 6.04
C MET A 41 -12.03 18.55 7.02
N ALA A 42 -11.45 17.50 7.59
CA ALA A 42 -10.19 17.63 8.30
C ALA A 42 -9.11 18.18 7.35
N PRO A 43 -8.10 18.91 7.86
CA PRO A 43 -6.99 19.41 7.03
C PRO A 43 -6.29 18.30 6.23
N GLU A 44 -6.35 17.05 6.69
CA GLU A 44 -5.88 15.84 6.01
C GLU A 44 -6.67 15.57 4.72
N HIS A 45 -7.96 15.83 4.68
CA HIS A 45 -8.80 15.64 3.50
C HIS A 45 -8.46 16.60 2.36
N LYS A 46 -8.05 17.85 2.65
CA LYS A 46 -7.56 18.77 1.61
C LYS A 46 -6.29 18.27 0.93
N ARG A 47 -5.50 17.41 1.59
CA ARG A 47 -4.30 16.78 1.01
C ARG A 47 -4.67 15.53 0.21
N LEU A 48 -5.72 14.81 0.60
CA LEU A 48 -6.22 13.62 -0.08
C LEU A 48 -7.02 13.93 -1.35
N SER A 49 -7.54 15.16 -1.51
CA SER A 49 -8.20 15.58 -2.76
C SER A 49 -7.26 15.62 -3.98
N ARG A 50 -5.96 15.44 -3.75
CA ARG A 50 -4.95 15.41 -4.83
C ARG A 50 -4.76 14.03 -5.47
N TYR A 51 -5.32 12.96 -4.87
CA TYR A 51 -5.18 11.60 -5.38
C TYR A 51 -6.53 10.90 -5.35
N PRO A 52 -6.88 10.14 -6.40
CA PRO A 52 -8.03 9.27 -6.36
C PRO A 52 -7.84 8.26 -5.23
N THR A 53 -8.79 8.21 -4.30
CA THR A 53 -8.84 7.22 -3.23
C THR A 53 -9.74 6.08 -3.63
N MET A 54 -9.52 4.90 -3.05
CA MET A 54 -10.38 3.72 -3.24
C MET A 54 -11.24 3.50 -2.00
N LYS A 55 -12.46 3.04 -2.22
CA LYS A 55 -13.32 2.58 -1.13
C LYS A 55 -12.76 1.30 -0.52
N LEU A 56 -13.06 1.07 0.75
CA LEU A 56 -12.60 -0.14 1.46
C LEU A 56 -13.00 -1.42 0.73
N GLU A 57 -14.25 -1.48 0.24
CA GLU A 57 -14.80 -2.61 -0.48
C GLU A 57 -14.04 -2.88 -1.79
N GLU A 58 -13.61 -1.84 -2.49
CA GLU A 58 -12.82 -1.96 -3.72
C GLU A 58 -11.41 -2.49 -3.43
N ILE A 59 -10.80 -2.06 -2.32
CA ILE A 59 -9.49 -2.58 -1.90
C ILE A 59 -9.62 -4.05 -1.49
N MET A 60 -10.64 -4.39 -0.71
CA MET A 60 -10.90 -5.78 -0.28
C MET A 60 -11.19 -6.72 -1.45
N ALA A 61 -11.86 -6.23 -2.50
CA ALA A 61 -12.21 -7.00 -3.70
C ALA A 61 -11.02 -7.29 -4.63
N LEU A 62 -9.84 -6.70 -4.40
CA LEU A 62 -8.66 -7.04 -5.20
C LEU A 62 -8.31 -8.52 -5.06
N PRO A 63 -8.09 -9.24 -6.18
CA PRO A 63 -7.82 -10.68 -6.17
C PRO A 63 -6.38 -11.00 -5.75
N VAL A 64 -5.93 -10.44 -4.63
CA VAL A 64 -4.55 -10.60 -4.13
C VAL A 64 -4.27 -12.06 -3.76
N SER A 65 -5.30 -12.79 -3.30
CA SER A 65 -5.20 -14.22 -3.03
C SER A 65 -4.84 -15.04 -4.29
N GLU A 66 -5.27 -14.58 -5.46
CA GLU A 66 -5.02 -15.27 -6.73
C GLU A 66 -3.57 -15.10 -7.24
N VAL A 67 -2.88 -14.06 -6.81
CA VAL A 67 -1.47 -13.81 -7.18
C VAL A 67 -0.50 -14.17 -6.07
N ALA A 68 -0.99 -14.46 -4.86
CA ALA A 68 -0.18 -14.92 -3.74
C ALA A 68 0.16 -16.41 -3.88
N SER A 69 1.39 -16.78 -3.52
CA SER A 69 1.80 -18.18 -3.33
C SER A 69 1.06 -18.80 -2.14
N GLU A 70 1.05 -20.13 -2.06
CA GLU A 70 0.49 -20.85 -0.90
C GLU A 70 1.14 -20.41 0.41
N GLN A 71 2.44 -20.19 0.39
CA GLN A 71 3.18 -19.55 1.48
C GLN A 71 3.60 -18.15 1.05
N CYS A 72 3.03 -17.13 1.69
CA CYS A 72 3.26 -15.76 1.31
C CYS A 72 3.28 -14.84 2.53
N HIS A 73 4.16 -13.82 2.47
CA HIS A 73 4.18 -12.70 3.40
C HIS A 73 3.48 -11.49 2.78
N LEU A 74 2.64 -10.82 3.58
CA LEU A 74 2.03 -9.55 3.22
C LEU A 74 2.55 -8.45 4.15
N TYR A 75 2.96 -7.35 3.54
CA TYR A 75 3.28 -6.08 4.18
C TYR A 75 2.28 -5.04 3.70
N LEU A 76 1.43 -4.54 4.60
CA LEU A 76 0.33 -3.62 4.26
C LEU A 76 0.48 -2.29 5.01
N TRP A 77 0.75 -1.22 4.27
CA TRP A 77 0.78 0.12 4.84
C TRP A 77 -0.62 0.59 5.23
N ILE A 78 -0.73 1.13 6.44
CA ILE A 78 -1.99 1.61 6.97
C ILE A 78 -1.79 2.87 7.82
N PRO A 79 -2.61 3.92 7.62
CA PRO A 79 -2.69 5.02 8.57
C PRO A 79 -3.21 4.53 9.93
N ASN A 80 -2.70 5.06 11.03
CA ASN A 80 -3.08 4.64 12.38
C ASN A 80 -4.60 4.64 12.61
N ALA A 81 -5.30 5.62 12.03
CA ALA A 81 -6.75 5.77 12.18
C ALA A 81 -7.58 4.67 11.47
N LEU A 82 -6.98 3.93 10.53
CA LEU A 82 -7.64 2.91 9.72
C LEU A 82 -7.14 1.48 10.03
N LEU A 83 -6.59 1.27 11.24
CA LEU A 83 -6.04 -0.03 11.63
C LEU A 83 -7.06 -1.17 11.48
N GLN A 84 -8.32 -0.93 11.87
CA GLN A 84 -9.38 -1.94 11.76
C GLN A 84 -9.69 -2.30 10.30
N GLU A 85 -9.69 -1.30 9.42
CA GLU A 85 -9.87 -1.45 7.98
C GLU A 85 -8.72 -2.25 7.37
N GLY A 86 -7.48 -1.96 7.76
CA GLY A 86 -6.30 -2.71 7.34
C GLY A 86 -6.36 -4.19 7.71
N LEU A 87 -6.82 -4.51 8.91
CA LEU A 87 -7.00 -5.90 9.35
C LEU A 87 -8.08 -6.63 8.52
N LYS A 88 -9.19 -5.95 8.18
CA LYS A 88 -10.23 -6.50 7.29
C LYS A 88 -9.70 -6.77 5.88
N VAL A 89 -8.89 -5.86 5.34
CA VAL A 89 -8.26 -6.05 4.03
C VAL A 89 -7.33 -7.26 4.05
N MET A 90 -6.49 -7.41 5.08
CA MET A 90 -5.62 -8.57 5.22
C MET A 90 -6.41 -9.88 5.23
N GLU A 91 -7.50 -9.93 5.99
CA GLU A 91 -8.38 -11.09 6.07
C GLU A 91 -9.03 -11.40 4.72
N ALA A 92 -9.59 -10.37 4.04
CA ALA A 92 -10.19 -10.50 2.72
C ALA A 92 -9.22 -11.03 1.66
N TRP A 93 -7.94 -10.67 1.75
CA TRP A 93 -6.87 -11.16 0.87
C TRP A 93 -6.32 -12.54 1.28
N GLY A 94 -6.87 -13.14 2.36
CA GLY A 94 -6.49 -14.48 2.83
C GLY A 94 -5.22 -14.52 3.67
N PHE A 95 -4.88 -13.41 4.35
CA PHE A 95 -3.72 -13.33 5.23
C PHE A 95 -4.12 -13.20 6.70
N ARG A 96 -3.34 -13.84 7.58
CA ARG A 96 -3.47 -13.72 9.03
C ARG A 96 -2.46 -12.72 9.56
N TYR A 97 -2.93 -11.68 10.23
CA TYR A 97 -2.09 -10.70 10.91
C TYR A 97 -1.17 -11.39 11.95
N LYS A 98 0.07 -10.95 12.05
CA LYS A 98 1.07 -11.45 13.00
C LYS A 98 1.68 -10.37 13.87
N THR A 99 2.10 -9.28 13.25
CA THR A 99 2.75 -8.15 13.91
C THR A 99 2.75 -6.94 12.98
N ASN A 100 3.37 -5.86 13.41
CA ASN A 100 3.58 -4.70 12.57
C ASN A 100 5.00 -4.16 12.70
N ILE A 101 5.39 -3.35 11.72
CA ILE A 101 6.55 -2.48 11.77
C ILE A 101 6.04 -1.06 11.90
N VAL A 102 6.61 -0.28 12.80
CA VAL A 102 6.27 1.13 12.98
C VAL A 102 7.26 1.98 12.21
N TRP A 103 6.78 2.85 11.35
CA TRP A 103 7.59 3.92 10.79
C TRP A 103 7.43 5.18 11.62
N GLU A 104 8.48 5.56 12.34
CA GLU A 104 8.57 6.84 13.02
C GLU A 104 9.15 7.89 12.06
N LYS A 105 8.38 8.96 11.86
CA LYS A 105 8.75 10.10 11.02
C LYS A 105 9.54 11.10 11.86
N VAL A 106 10.81 11.27 11.53
CA VAL A 106 11.71 12.16 12.25
C VAL A 106 12.08 13.38 11.41
N ARG A 107 12.48 14.45 12.10
CA ARG A 107 13.09 15.65 11.51
C ARG A 107 14.58 15.42 11.22
N LYS A 108 15.24 16.44 10.65
CA LYS A 108 16.69 16.40 10.38
C LYS A 108 17.55 16.26 11.64
N ASP A 109 17.03 16.74 12.79
CA ASP A 109 17.66 16.65 14.09
C ASP A 109 17.42 15.30 14.80
N GLY A 110 16.68 14.36 14.14
CA GLY A 110 16.36 13.05 14.69
C GLY A 110 15.16 13.04 15.63
N GLU A 111 14.62 14.19 16.00
CA GLU A 111 13.43 14.30 16.84
C GLU A 111 12.14 13.96 16.06
N PRO A 112 11.06 13.52 16.74
CA PRO A 112 9.79 13.23 16.10
C PRO A 112 9.26 14.39 15.25
N ASP A 113 8.73 14.09 14.04
CA ASP A 113 8.12 15.12 13.18
C ASP A 113 6.75 15.56 13.68
N GLY A 114 6.71 16.44 14.67
CA GLY A 114 5.48 16.98 15.29
C GLY A 114 4.61 17.83 14.36
N ARG A 115 4.92 17.93 13.06
CA ARG A 115 4.11 18.66 12.05
C ARG A 115 2.96 17.83 11.49
N GLY A 116 2.81 16.58 11.91
CA GLY A 116 1.65 15.75 11.57
C GLY A 116 0.36 16.33 12.11
N VAL A 117 -0.75 16.05 11.41
CA VAL A 117 -2.10 16.40 11.88
C VAL A 117 -2.77 15.17 12.48
N GLY A 118 -3.64 15.36 13.43
CA GLY A 118 -4.44 14.31 14.07
C GLY A 118 -5.48 14.93 14.99
N PHE A 119 -6.63 14.27 15.15
CA PHE A 119 -7.72 14.77 16.00
C PHE A 119 -7.41 14.71 17.49
N TYR A 120 -6.72 13.64 17.91
CA TYR A 120 -6.39 13.42 19.32
C TYR A 120 -4.92 13.67 19.60
N PHE A 121 -4.06 13.05 18.79
CA PHE A 121 -2.61 13.20 18.88
C PHE A 121 -2.03 13.53 17.50
N ARG A 122 -0.91 14.24 17.47
CA ARG A 122 -0.19 14.48 16.23
C ARG A 122 0.48 13.18 15.78
N ASN A 123 0.07 12.69 14.61
CA ASN A 123 0.58 11.44 14.08
C ASN A 123 2.01 11.61 13.55
N VAL A 124 2.95 11.03 14.25
CA VAL A 124 4.37 10.96 13.85
C VAL A 124 4.73 9.57 13.32
N THR A 125 3.79 8.63 13.36
CA THR A 125 4.01 7.24 12.94
C THR A 125 3.04 6.82 11.84
N GLU A 126 3.44 5.80 11.09
CA GLU A 126 2.56 4.95 10.28
C GLU A 126 2.86 3.48 10.57
N LEU A 127 1.88 2.63 10.36
CA LEU A 127 2.02 1.19 10.58
C LEU A 127 2.18 0.46 9.25
N LEU A 128 3.09 -0.50 9.24
CA LEU A 128 3.19 -1.52 8.22
C LEU A 128 2.78 -2.84 8.83
N LEU A 129 1.56 -3.28 8.56
CA LEU A 129 1.05 -4.53 9.08
C LEU A 129 1.77 -5.70 8.39
N PHE A 130 2.18 -6.69 9.17
CA PHE A 130 2.75 -7.92 8.67
C PHE A 130 1.79 -9.08 8.88
N GLY A 131 1.48 -9.77 7.80
CA GLY A 131 0.63 -10.95 7.79
C GLY A 131 1.23 -12.08 7.00
N VAL A 132 0.71 -13.28 7.24
CA VAL A 132 1.16 -14.51 6.58
C VAL A 132 -0.01 -15.30 6.01
N ARG A 133 0.20 -15.92 4.87
CA ARG A 133 -0.66 -16.93 4.27
C ARG A 133 0.07 -18.26 4.27
N GLY A 134 -0.64 -19.35 4.52
CA GLY A 134 -0.07 -20.69 4.63
C GLY A 134 0.26 -21.09 6.07
N GLU A 135 0.76 -22.32 6.23
CA GLU A 135 1.11 -22.89 7.51
C GLU A 135 2.62 -22.94 7.72
N LYS A 136 3.04 -22.86 9.00
CA LYS A 136 4.45 -22.96 9.43
C LYS A 136 5.39 -21.97 8.73
N ILE A 137 4.84 -20.91 8.16
CA ILE A 137 5.60 -19.90 7.48
C ILE A 137 6.36 -19.01 8.47
N ARG A 138 7.63 -18.76 8.21
CA ARG A 138 8.50 -17.90 9.02
C ARG A 138 9.26 -16.94 8.11
N THR A 139 9.68 -15.85 8.70
CA THR A 139 10.65 -14.94 8.09
C THR A 139 12.03 -15.62 7.94
N LEU A 140 12.86 -15.09 7.05
CA LEU A 140 14.25 -15.52 6.90
C LEU A 140 15.05 -15.26 8.19
N ALA A 141 16.15 -15.96 8.37
CA ALA A 141 16.95 -15.92 9.61
C ALA A 141 17.35 -14.49 10.06
N PRO A 142 17.76 -13.56 9.17
CA PRO A 142 18.13 -12.19 9.56
C PRO A 142 16.98 -11.40 10.21
N ALA A 143 15.73 -11.72 9.89
CA ALA A 143 14.56 -11.05 10.47
C ALA A 143 14.42 -11.28 11.98
N ARG A 144 15.00 -12.33 12.51
CA ARG A 144 14.87 -12.66 13.94
C ARG A 144 15.54 -11.66 14.86
N SER A 145 16.53 -10.91 14.35
CA SER A 145 17.19 -9.81 15.03
C SER A 145 16.73 -8.44 14.58
N GLN A 146 15.84 -8.38 13.58
CA GLN A 146 15.32 -7.12 13.05
C GLN A 146 14.28 -6.55 14.01
N VAL A 147 14.52 -5.35 14.51
CA VAL A 147 13.53 -4.61 15.29
C VAL A 147 12.38 -4.13 14.37
N ASN A 148 11.20 -4.05 14.93
CA ASN A 148 10.00 -3.62 14.20
C ASN A 148 9.81 -2.10 14.20
N LEU A 149 10.89 -1.35 14.05
CA LEU A 149 10.90 0.10 14.02
C LEU A 149 11.80 0.60 12.89
N ILE A 150 11.28 1.52 12.09
CA ILE A 150 12.03 2.29 11.10
C ILE A 150 11.94 3.75 11.50
N ARG A 151 13.09 4.42 11.56
CA ARG A 151 13.17 5.87 11.78
C ARG A 151 13.75 6.52 10.53
N SER A 152 12.98 7.38 9.91
CA SER A 152 13.47 8.13 8.75
C SER A 152 12.75 9.45 8.60
N GLN A 153 13.37 10.35 7.83
CA GLN A 153 12.74 11.63 7.50
C GLN A 153 11.54 11.38 6.58
N LYS A 154 10.50 12.20 6.78
CA LYS A 154 9.36 12.22 5.88
C LYS A 154 9.82 12.63 4.49
N ARG A 155 9.44 11.84 3.50
CA ARG A 155 9.66 12.13 2.08
C ARG A 155 8.48 12.88 1.47
N GLU A 156 8.61 13.26 0.20
CA GLU A 156 7.55 13.99 -0.52
C GLU A 156 6.30 13.13 -0.72
N HIS A 157 5.14 13.78 -0.77
CA HIS A 157 3.87 13.23 -1.25
C HIS A 157 3.51 11.81 -0.78
N SER A 158 3.47 11.57 0.54
CA SER A 158 3.11 10.26 1.11
C SER A 158 4.03 9.10 0.70
N ARG A 159 5.20 9.38 0.14
CA ARG A 159 6.20 8.37 -0.21
C ARG A 159 6.68 7.67 1.06
N LYS A 160 6.64 6.35 1.04
CA LYS A 160 7.13 5.51 2.11
C LYS A 160 8.67 5.46 2.11
N PRO A 161 9.31 5.11 3.22
CA PRO A 161 10.77 5.03 3.29
C PRO A 161 11.30 3.91 2.40
N ASP A 162 12.34 4.19 1.60
CA ASP A 162 12.93 3.18 0.72
C ASP A 162 13.62 2.06 1.51
N GLU A 163 14.04 2.33 2.73
CA GLU A 163 14.65 1.40 3.67
C GLU A 163 13.78 0.18 3.96
N ILE A 164 12.46 0.30 3.72
CA ILE A 164 11.53 -0.82 3.92
C ILE A 164 11.81 -1.98 2.96
N PHE A 165 12.24 -1.70 1.74
CA PHE A 165 12.49 -2.74 0.76
C PHE A 165 13.67 -3.60 1.14
N ASP A 166 14.78 -2.99 1.59
CA ASP A 166 15.96 -3.71 2.09
C ASP A 166 15.60 -4.56 3.31
N LEU A 167 14.73 -4.04 4.18
CA LEU A 167 14.21 -4.78 5.32
C LEU A 167 13.39 -5.99 4.85
N ILE A 168 12.45 -5.78 3.92
CA ILE A 168 11.59 -6.85 3.39
C ILE A 168 12.44 -7.93 2.72
N GLU A 169 13.37 -7.57 1.84
CA GLU A 169 14.23 -8.52 1.12
C GLU A 169 15.12 -9.34 2.04
N ARG A 170 15.57 -8.77 3.17
CA ARG A 170 16.30 -9.51 4.20
C ARG A 170 15.41 -10.45 5.02
N CYS A 171 14.13 -10.12 5.16
CA CYS A 171 13.19 -10.83 6.03
C CYS A 171 12.31 -11.85 5.29
N SER A 172 12.13 -11.69 4.00
CA SER A 172 11.17 -12.44 3.20
C SER A 172 11.76 -12.80 1.84
N SER A 173 11.40 -13.97 1.32
CA SER A 173 11.88 -14.43 0.01
C SER A 173 10.99 -13.93 -1.13
N GLY A 174 11.62 -13.68 -2.29
CA GLY A 174 10.89 -13.43 -3.55
C GLY A 174 10.29 -14.73 -4.17
N PRO A 175 9.54 -14.59 -5.25
CA PRO A 175 9.31 -13.36 -6.02
C PRO A 175 8.52 -12.29 -5.25
N TYR A 176 8.78 -11.01 -5.57
CA TYR A 176 8.20 -9.85 -4.90
C TYR A 176 7.20 -9.14 -5.80
N LEU A 177 6.08 -8.70 -5.21
CA LEU A 177 5.07 -7.85 -5.84
C LEU A 177 4.82 -6.62 -4.98
N GLU A 178 4.84 -5.43 -5.58
CA GLU A 178 4.39 -4.21 -4.96
C GLU A 178 3.06 -3.79 -5.60
N LEU A 179 2.01 -3.70 -4.79
CA LEU A 179 0.70 -3.19 -5.19
C LEU A 179 0.61 -1.70 -4.89
N PHE A 180 0.00 -0.94 -5.78
CA PHE A 180 -0.09 0.51 -5.73
C PHE A 180 1.29 1.18 -5.77
N ALA A 181 2.20 0.57 -6.52
CA ALA A 181 3.60 0.94 -6.61
C ALA A 181 3.82 2.36 -7.11
N ARG A 182 4.95 2.94 -6.67
CA ARG A 182 5.44 4.24 -7.13
C ARG A 182 6.91 4.12 -7.56
N GLY A 183 7.17 4.42 -8.83
CA GLY A 183 8.51 4.35 -9.41
C GLY A 183 8.95 2.95 -9.78
N ASN A 184 10.22 2.80 -10.13
CA ASN A 184 10.82 1.55 -10.59
C ASN A 184 11.65 0.90 -9.48
N ARG A 185 11.61 -0.45 -9.42
CA ARG A 185 12.41 -1.23 -8.48
C ARG A 185 12.87 -2.54 -9.10
N LYS A 186 14.17 -2.78 -9.02
CA LYS A 186 14.77 -4.03 -9.48
C LYS A 186 14.27 -5.20 -8.65
N ASN A 187 14.03 -6.35 -9.27
CA ASN A 187 13.57 -7.62 -8.68
C ASN A 187 12.13 -7.62 -8.15
N TRP A 188 11.38 -6.52 -8.32
CA TRP A 188 9.98 -6.43 -7.95
C TRP A 188 9.09 -6.32 -9.19
N LEU A 189 7.99 -7.05 -9.22
CA LEU A 189 6.89 -6.70 -10.12
C LEU A 189 6.11 -5.57 -9.48
N LEU A 190 5.84 -4.52 -10.25
CA LEU A 190 5.24 -3.29 -9.77
C LEU A 190 3.88 -3.09 -10.43
N TRP A 191 2.82 -3.12 -9.65
CA TRP A 191 1.47 -2.83 -10.12
C TRP A 191 0.95 -1.56 -9.46
N GLY A 192 0.57 -0.55 -10.27
CA GLY A 192 0.07 0.71 -9.76
C GLY A 192 0.06 1.82 -10.79
N ASN A 193 -0.69 2.89 -10.53
CA ASN A 193 -0.82 4.03 -11.43
C ASN A 193 0.45 4.89 -11.56
N GLN A 194 1.43 4.67 -10.71
CA GLN A 194 2.74 5.32 -10.72
C GLN A 194 3.88 4.32 -10.84
N ALA A 195 3.58 3.06 -11.14
CA ALA A 195 4.56 1.98 -11.26
C ALA A 195 5.48 2.19 -12.47
N ASN A 196 4.89 2.52 -13.62
CA ASN A 196 5.60 3.01 -14.79
C ASN A 196 4.67 3.89 -15.64
N GLU A 197 5.26 4.74 -16.49
CA GLU A 197 4.53 5.73 -17.30
C GLU A 197 3.61 5.11 -18.36
N ASN A 198 3.86 3.87 -18.75
CA ASN A 198 3.12 3.18 -19.83
C ASN A 198 2.02 2.26 -19.31
N TYR A 199 1.97 2.01 -18.02
CA TYR A 199 0.96 1.14 -17.43
C TYR A 199 -0.14 1.96 -16.75
N ILE A 200 -1.38 1.79 -17.21
CA ILE A 200 -2.57 2.40 -16.63
C ILE A 200 -3.48 1.26 -16.18
N PRO A 201 -3.73 1.09 -14.87
CA PRO A 201 -4.68 0.12 -14.39
C PRO A 201 -6.07 0.36 -14.98
N SER A 202 -6.77 -0.70 -15.36
CA SER A 202 -8.13 -0.62 -15.94
C SER A 202 -9.20 -0.25 -14.90
N TRP A 203 -8.84 -0.02 -13.67
CA TRP A 203 -9.76 0.33 -12.59
C TRP A 203 -10.27 1.77 -12.73
N SER A 204 -11.59 1.98 -12.71
CA SER A 204 -12.20 3.29 -12.94
C SER A 204 -11.82 4.37 -11.92
N THR A 205 -11.51 3.98 -10.67
CA THR A 205 -11.09 4.87 -9.60
C THR A 205 -9.57 4.99 -9.46
N TYR A 206 -8.84 4.17 -10.19
CA TYR A 206 -7.39 4.12 -10.14
C TYR A 206 -6.82 4.77 -11.41
N LYS A 207 -6.30 5.97 -11.29
CA LYS A 207 -5.75 6.76 -12.41
C LYS A 207 -4.23 6.82 -12.31
N ASN A 208 -3.56 6.72 -13.44
CA ASN A 208 -2.12 6.97 -13.52
C ASN A 208 -1.86 8.47 -13.30
N ALA A 209 -1.06 8.82 -12.30
CA ALA A 209 -0.71 10.20 -12.00
C ALA A 209 0.15 10.85 -13.10
N TYR A 210 0.81 10.07 -13.95
CA TYR A 210 1.57 10.57 -15.10
C TYR A 210 0.70 10.87 -16.33
N SER A 211 -0.50 10.28 -16.39
CA SER A 211 -1.41 10.47 -17.53
C SER A 211 -2.41 11.61 -17.35
N SER A 212 -2.43 12.27 -16.21
CA SER A 212 -3.53 13.17 -15.87
C SER A 212 -3.25 14.64 -16.00
N ASP A 213 -2.10 15.16 -16.39
CA ASP A 213 -1.97 16.61 -16.42
C ASP A 213 -0.97 17.19 -17.42
N SER A 214 -1.04 16.69 -18.65
CA SER A 214 -0.56 17.52 -19.78
C SER A 214 -1.62 18.50 -20.33
N SER A 215 -2.81 18.59 -19.72
CA SER A 215 -3.92 19.39 -20.22
C SER A 215 -4.45 20.48 -19.30
N GLU A 216 -3.85 20.72 -18.13
CA GLU A 216 -4.20 21.86 -17.27
C GLU A 216 -2.99 22.66 -16.80
N VAL A 217 -2.17 23.07 -17.76
CA VAL A 217 -1.31 24.26 -17.60
C VAL A 217 -1.50 25.12 -18.82
N ILE A 218 -2.66 25.73 -18.94
CA ILE A 218 -2.84 26.97 -19.68
C ILE A 218 -3.94 27.76 -18.95
N VAL A 219 -3.55 28.75 -18.27
CA VAL A 219 -3.95 30.13 -18.00
C VAL A 219 -3.67 30.49 -16.55
#